data_f1c021d33e05ec25959a2f0bcac75670
#
_entry.id   f1c021d33e05ec25959a2f0bcac75670
#
_cell.length_a   1.000
_cell.length_b   1.000
_cell.length_c   1.000
_cell.angle_alpha   90.00
_cell.angle_beta   90.00
_cell.angle_gamma   90.00
#
_symmetry.space_group_name_H-M   'P 1'
#
loop_
_entity.id
_entity.type
_entity.pdbx_description
1 polymer ?
#
loop_
_entity_poly.entity_id
_entity_poly.type
_entity_poly.pdbx_seq_one_letter_code
_entity_poly.pdbx_strand_id
1 'polypeptide(L)'
;MKALDISGITFSYNSPVDKSAEVVEHALHNFSMSVDKGKIHALLGPNGAGKTTLMKIITGVLRGYSGDVVILGNKMPDNRALLSIGCAPQTISLYMTLTARENLRFFGSMANLSDEQIAKRSDEVLAQTGLTDHAKKLVATYSGGMQRRLNLAVALLHSPTLLLLDEPTVGVDPQSRHHIYETLISLNAAGMTILLSTHMMGEAARLCSNVTLADRGEIVFDGSMSAIDNLEKFFLEKTGRGLRDA
;
A
#
# COMPACT_ATOMS: atom_id res chain seq x y z
N MET A 1 15.97 -4.05 -11.66
CA MET A 1 15.62 -2.62 -11.91
C MET A 1 14.61 -2.21 -10.84
N LYS A 2 14.86 -1.10 -10.12
CA LYS A 2 14.01 -0.64 -9.03
C LYS A 2 12.75 0.07 -9.56
N ALA A 3 11.61 -0.24 -9.00
CA ALA A 3 10.36 0.50 -9.20
C ALA A 3 10.20 1.61 -8.16
N LEU A 4 10.68 1.36 -6.93
CA LEU A 4 10.73 2.33 -5.83
C LEU A 4 12.11 2.27 -5.20
N ASP A 5 12.71 3.43 -4.96
CA ASP A 5 13.97 3.57 -4.23
C ASP A 5 13.85 4.68 -3.20
N ILE A 6 14.06 4.34 -1.94
CA ILE A 6 13.91 5.23 -0.78
C ILE A 6 15.26 5.28 -0.09
N SER A 7 15.78 6.48 0.16
CA SER A 7 17.10 6.69 0.75
C SER A 7 17.05 7.70 1.88
N GLY A 8 17.36 7.26 3.11
CA GLY A 8 17.58 8.11 4.27
C GLY A 8 16.37 8.93 4.73
N ILE A 9 15.14 8.41 4.55
CA ILE A 9 13.94 9.14 4.96
C ILE A 9 13.90 9.30 6.47
N THR A 10 13.84 10.56 6.92
CA THR A 10 13.57 10.92 8.30
C THR A 10 12.39 11.88 8.35
N PHE A 11 11.41 11.58 9.21
CA PHE A 11 10.19 12.37 9.35
C PHE A 11 9.65 12.34 10.78
N SER A 12 9.18 13.50 11.26
CA SER A 12 8.48 13.66 12.55
C SER A 12 7.19 14.44 12.34
N TYR A 13 6.13 14.04 13.01
CA TYR A 13 4.85 14.77 12.99
C TYR A 13 4.92 16.09 13.79
N ASN A 14 5.74 16.12 14.84
CA ASN A 14 5.92 17.33 15.64
C ASN A 14 6.96 18.22 14.98
N SER A 15 6.53 19.39 14.54
CA SER A 15 7.45 20.43 14.07
C SER A 15 8.22 21.01 15.25
N PRO A 16 9.50 21.46 15.09
CA PRO A 16 10.32 22.05 16.14
C PRO A 16 9.80 23.39 16.69
N VAL A 17 8.53 23.72 16.47
CA VAL A 17 7.89 24.94 17.02
C VAL A 17 7.64 24.81 18.53
N ASP A 18 7.53 23.57 19.05
CA ASP A 18 7.45 23.36 20.49
C ASP A 18 8.83 23.12 21.08
N LYS A 19 9.50 24.22 21.43
CA LYS A 19 10.84 24.24 22.05
C LYS A 19 10.90 23.59 23.45
N SER A 20 9.79 23.08 23.95
CA SER A 20 9.69 22.41 25.25
C SER A 20 9.85 20.88 25.16
N ALA A 21 9.83 20.27 23.98
CA ALA A 21 10.04 18.85 23.84
C ALA A 21 11.55 18.51 23.81
N GLU A 22 12.04 17.91 24.87
CA GLU A 22 13.45 17.48 24.99
C GLU A 22 13.82 16.33 24.04
N VAL A 23 12.84 15.62 23.44
CA VAL A 23 13.07 14.51 22.51
C VAL A 23 12.14 14.64 21.30
N VAL A 24 12.71 14.73 20.11
CA VAL A 24 11.95 14.65 18.84
C VAL A 24 11.73 13.17 18.52
N GLU A 25 10.51 12.70 18.71
CA GLU A 25 10.14 11.35 18.31
C GLU A 25 9.97 11.30 16.77
N HIS A 26 10.83 10.55 16.12
CA HIS A 26 10.76 10.34 14.67
C HIS A 26 9.77 9.22 14.33
N ALA A 27 8.82 9.51 13.47
CA ALA A 27 7.94 8.48 12.89
C ALA A 27 8.69 7.60 11.88
N LEU A 28 9.76 8.16 11.24
CA LEU A 28 10.73 7.45 10.42
C LEU A 28 12.12 8.04 10.69
N HIS A 29 13.12 7.17 10.83
CA HIS A 29 14.50 7.57 11.10
C HIS A 29 15.45 6.85 10.14
N ASN A 30 16.14 7.60 9.28
CA ASN A 30 17.11 7.10 8.30
C ASN A 30 16.60 5.86 7.49
N PHE A 31 15.33 5.90 7.12
CA PHE A 31 14.63 4.76 6.51
C PHE A 31 15.01 4.60 5.04
N SER A 32 15.64 3.47 4.67
CA SER A 32 16.13 3.21 3.31
C SER A 32 15.73 1.82 2.84
N MET A 33 14.93 1.73 1.76
CA MET A 33 14.49 0.46 1.17
C MET A 33 14.31 0.57 -0.32
N SER A 34 14.24 -0.56 -1.01
CA SER A 34 13.92 -0.56 -2.43
C SER A 34 12.97 -1.69 -2.82
N VAL A 35 12.14 -1.43 -3.84
CA VAL A 35 11.22 -2.41 -4.40
C VAL A 35 11.61 -2.67 -5.86
N ASP A 36 11.90 -3.92 -6.19
CA ASP A 36 12.22 -4.31 -7.55
C ASP A 36 10.96 -4.37 -8.43
N LYS A 37 11.12 -4.01 -9.70
CA LYS A 37 10.04 -4.02 -10.69
C LYS A 37 9.49 -5.44 -10.88
N GLY A 38 8.16 -5.56 -10.91
CA GLY A 38 7.45 -6.83 -11.09
C GLY A 38 7.52 -7.76 -9.88
N LYS A 39 7.79 -7.24 -8.68
CA LYS A 39 7.79 -8.01 -7.44
C LYS A 39 6.67 -7.56 -6.50
N ILE A 40 6.22 -8.48 -5.65
CA ILE A 40 5.43 -8.14 -4.46
C ILE A 40 6.43 -8.04 -3.29
N HIS A 41 6.49 -6.88 -2.67
CA HIS A 41 7.37 -6.58 -1.54
C HIS A 41 6.53 -6.27 -0.30
N ALA A 42 6.82 -6.91 0.82
CA ALA A 42 6.16 -6.63 2.09
C ALA A 42 6.90 -5.54 2.88
N LEU A 43 6.19 -4.53 3.32
CA LEU A 43 6.61 -3.65 4.42
C LEU A 43 5.93 -4.16 5.70
N LEU A 44 6.63 -5.01 6.45
CA LEU A 44 6.11 -5.72 7.61
C LEU A 44 6.56 -5.03 8.89
N GLY A 45 5.65 -4.90 9.85
CA GLY A 45 5.97 -4.33 11.17
C GLY A 45 4.74 -4.14 12.03
N PRO A 46 4.90 -3.94 13.34
CA PRO A 46 3.79 -3.68 14.25
C PRO A 46 3.12 -2.33 13.96
N ASN A 47 2.03 -2.06 14.68
CA ASN A 47 1.45 -0.72 14.69
C ASN A 47 2.48 0.28 15.26
N GLY A 48 2.53 1.48 14.66
CA GLY A 48 3.55 2.47 15.05
C GLY A 48 4.94 2.28 14.41
N ALA A 49 5.16 1.23 13.59
CA ALA A 49 6.44 1.04 12.90
C ALA A 49 6.74 2.06 11.78
N GLY A 50 5.82 2.99 11.49
CA GLY A 50 6.02 4.00 10.45
C GLY A 50 5.47 3.62 9.06
N LYS A 51 4.86 2.44 8.87
CA LYS A 51 4.38 1.94 7.58
C LYS A 51 3.46 2.92 6.85
N THR A 52 2.37 3.33 7.49
CA THR A 52 1.39 4.29 6.92
C THR A 52 2.02 5.67 6.69
N THR A 53 2.97 6.10 7.54
CA THR A 53 3.72 7.34 7.35
C THR A 53 4.54 7.27 6.06
N LEU A 54 5.26 6.17 5.84
CA LEU A 54 6.03 5.95 4.62
C LEU A 54 5.12 5.93 3.38
N MET A 55 3.98 5.23 3.42
CA MET A 55 2.99 5.23 2.33
C MET A 55 2.50 6.65 1.99
N LYS A 56 2.22 7.48 2.99
CA LYS A 56 1.81 8.89 2.79
C LYS A 56 2.94 9.75 2.20
N ILE A 57 4.19 9.46 2.51
CA ILE A 57 5.36 10.14 1.90
C ILE A 57 5.50 9.73 0.43
N ILE A 58 5.44 8.43 0.12
CA ILE A 58 5.53 7.92 -1.25
C ILE A 58 4.42 8.49 -2.13
N THR A 59 3.20 8.61 -1.61
CA THR A 59 2.05 9.19 -2.33
C THR A 59 2.04 10.72 -2.37
N GLY A 60 3.04 11.40 -1.78
CA GLY A 60 3.14 12.86 -1.75
C GLY A 60 2.15 13.56 -0.83
N VAL A 61 1.40 12.82 -0.01
CA VAL A 61 0.47 13.36 1.02
C VAL A 61 1.23 14.03 2.15
N LEU A 62 2.32 13.41 2.61
CA LEU A 62 3.22 14.01 3.59
C LEU A 62 4.45 14.59 2.90
N ARG A 63 4.80 15.80 3.31
CA ARG A 63 5.97 16.56 2.85
C ARG A 63 6.82 16.99 4.05
N GLY A 64 7.99 17.58 3.79
CA GLY A 64 8.87 18.06 4.87
C GLY A 64 9.71 16.97 5.52
N TYR A 65 9.89 15.83 4.85
CA TYR A 65 10.84 14.79 5.22
C TYR A 65 12.25 15.12 4.69
N SER A 66 13.29 14.58 5.30
CA SER A 66 14.64 14.52 4.71
C SER A 66 14.85 13.21 3.97
N GLY A 67 15.85 13.17 3.08
CA GLY A 67 16.12 12.01 2.25
C GLY A 67 15.41 12.06 0.88
N ASP A 68 15.44 10.96 0.15
CA ASP A 68 14.98 10.90 -1.23
C ASP A 68 14.01 9.74 -1.47
N VAL A 69 12.99 10.01 -2.30
CA VAL A 69 12.07 9.01 -2.85
C VAL A 69 12.13 9.08 -4.36
N VAL A 70 12.48 7.97 -5.02
CA VAL A 70 12.53 7.84 -6.48
C VAL A 70 11.55 6.76 -6.92
N ILE A 71 10.64 7.08 -7.83
CA ILE A 71 9.61 6.17 -8.33
C ILE A 71 9.77 6.05 -9.84
N LEU A 72 10.05 4.83 -10.33
CA LEU A 72 10.31 4.55 -11.75
C LEU A 72 11.32 5.52 -12.37
N GLY A 73 12.36 5.89 -11.61
CA GLY A 73 13.42 6.81 -12.02
C GLY A 73 13.10 8.31 -11.87
N ASN A 74 11.90 8.67 -11.41
CA ASN A 74 11.52 10.06 -11.17
C ASN A 74 11.62 10.39 -9.67
N LYS A 75 12.42 11.40 -9.32
CA LYS A 75 12.59 11.86 -7.93
C LYS A 75 11.35 12.65 -7.49
N MET A 76 10.82 12.33 -6.33
CA MET A 76 9.69 13.05 -5.75
C MET A 76 10.11 14.45 -5.23
N PRO A 77 9.23 15.47 -5.33
CA PRO A 77 7.86 15.40 -5.90
C PRO A 77 7.87 15.52 -7.44
N ASP A 78 7.24 14.59 -8.14
CA ASP A 78 7.07 14.60 -9.60
C ASP A 78 5.68 14.06 -9.97
N ASN A 79 4.93 14.77 -10.83
CA ASN A 79 3.59 14.37 -11.23
C ASN A 79 3.56 13.05 -12.04
N ARG A 80 4.62 12.76 -12.83
CA ARG A 80 4.73 11.50 -13.59
C ARG A 80 4.88 10.33 -12.64
N ALA A 81 5.66 10.52 -11.56
CA ALA A 81 5.78 9.54 -10.49
C ALA A 81 4.42 9.27 -9.84
N LEU A 82 3.67 10.32 -9.47
CA LEU A 82 2.35 10.19 -8.83
C LEU A 82 1.33 9.51 -9.74
N LEU A 83 1.30 9.82 -11.04
CA LEU A 83 0.41 9.18 -12.01
C LEU A 83 0.73 7.70 -12.24
N SER A 84 1.91 7.24 -11.90
CA SER A 84 2.30 5.83 -12.01
C SER A 84 1.92 4.97 -10.81
N ILE A 85 1.39 5.58 -9.75
CA ILE A 85 1.04 4.93 -8.48
C ILE A 85 -0.46 4.71 -8.39
N GLY A 86 -0.90 3.49 -8.10
CA GLY A 86 -2.21 3.19 -7.54
C GLY A 86 -2.08 3.03 -6.03
N CYS A 87 -2.97 3.64 -5.27
CA CYS A 87 -2.94 3.53 -3.81
C CYS A 87 -4.30 3.09 -3.27
N ALA A 88 -4.31 2.01 -2.49
CA ALA A 88 -5.45 1.58 -1.68
C ALA A 88 -5.10 1.77 -0.20
N PRO A 89 -5.53 2.86 0.42
CA PRO A 89 -5.22 3.17 1.82
C PRO A 89 -5.97 2.25 2.78
N GLN A 90 -5.50 2.17 4.01
CA GLN A 90 -6.13 1.40 5.09
C GLN A 90 -7.58 1.84 5.34
N THR A 91 -7.83 3.14 5.41
CA THR A 91 -9.18 3.69 5.50
C THR A 91 -9.84 3.64 4.12
N ILE A 92 -11.04 3.04 4.06
CA ILE A 92 -11.80 2.96 2.81
C ILE A 92 -12.26 4.37 2.41
N SER A 93 -11.79 4.83 1.25
CA SER A 93 -12.05 6.17 0.73
C SER A 93 -13.06 6.11 -0.43
N LEU A 94 -14.25 5.58 -0.15
CA LEU A 94 -15.34 5.41 -1.12
C LEU A 94 -16.55 6.25 -0.74
N TYR A 95 -17.29 6.71 -1.75
CA TYR A 95 -18.57 7.38 -1.56
C TYR A 95 -19.67 6.33 -1.36
N MET A 96 -20.13 6.16 -0.13
CA MET A 96 -21.09 5.13 0.26
C MET A 96 -22.47 5.31 -0.40
N THR A 97 -22.85 6.54 -0.71
CA THR A 97 -24.11 6.92 -1.37
C THR A 97 -24.10 6.74 -2.89
N LEU A 98 -22.96 6.40 -3.45
CA LEU A 98 -22.78 6.10 -4.86
C LEU A 98 -22.71 4.60 -5.11
N THR A 99 -23.04 4.17 -6.32
CA THR A 99 -22.78 2.81 -6.81
C THR A 99 -21.27 2.59 -7.05
N ALA A 100 -20.84 1.35 -7.25
CA ALA A 100 -19.44 1.08 -7.60
C ALA A 100 -19.05 1.75 -8.92
N ARG A 101 -19.91 1.74 -9.95
CA ARG A 101 -19.64 2.43 -11.22
C ARG A 101 -19.52 3.94 -11.05
N GLU A 102 -20.36 4.56 -10.25
CA GLU A 102 -20.29 6.00 -9.99
C GLU A 102 -19.03 6.36 -9.22
N ASN A 103 -18.61 5.54 -8.23
CA ASN A 103 -17.30 5.70 -7.58
C ASN A 103 -16.16 5.63 -8.60
N LEU A 104 -16.13 4.59 -9.46
CA LEU A 104 -15.11 4.44 -10.49
C LEU A 104 -15.12 5.62 -11.48
N ARG A 105 -16.31 6.10 -11.87
CA ARG A 105 -16.41 7.29 -12.73
C ARG A 105 -15.83 8.53 -12.06
N PHE A 106 -16.17 8.76 -10.79
CA PHE A 106 -15.66 9.89 -10.03
C PHE A 106 -14.12 9.87 -9.94
N PHE A 107 -13.54 8.76 -9.49
CA PHE A 107 -12.08 8.64 -9.36
C PHE A 107 -11.36 8.61 -10.71
N GLY A 108 -11.97 8.05 -11.75
CA GLY A 108 -11.43 8.07 -13.12
C GLY A 108 -11.36 9.49 -13.67
N SER A 109 -12.39 10.30 -13.44
CA SER A 109 -12.38 11.72 -13.83
C SER A 109 -11.30 12.51 -13.08
N MET A 110 -11.10 12.23 -11.78
CA MET A 110 -9.99 12.82 -11.01
C MET A 110 -8.60 12.40 -11.53
N ALA A 111 -8.49 11.21 -12.10
CA ALA A 111 -7.27 10.71 -12.74
C ALA A 111 -7.12 11.19 -14.20
N ASN A 112 -7.95 12.12 -14.67
CA ASN A 112 -7.98 12.66 -16.03
C ASN A 112 -8.21 11.61 -17.13
N LEU A 113 -8.93 10.53 -16.83
CA LEU A 113 -9.36 9.55 -17.83
C LEU A 113 -10.58 10.07 -18.61
N SER A 114 -10.65 9.77 -19.92
CA SER A 114 -11.83 10.05 -20.72
C SER A 114 -13.01 9.15 -20.31
N ASP A 115 -14.26 9.56 -20.62
CA ASP A 115 -15.45 8.75 -20.32
C ASP A 115 -15.36 7.34 -20.95
N GLU A 116 -14.78 7.20 -22.13
CA GLU A 116 -14.55 5.92 -22.80
C GLU A 116 -13.53 5.06 -22.04
N GLN A 117 -12.41 5.66 -21.63
CA GLN A 117 -11.41 4.98 -20.81
C GLN A 117 -11.99 4.55 -19.46
N ILE A 118 -12.77 5.42 -18.81
CA ILE A 118 -13.43 5.10 -17.53
C ILE A 118 -14.39 3.92 -17.72
N ALA A 119 -15.24 3.92 -18.75
CA ALA A 119 -16.17 2.84 -19.00
C ALA A 119 -15.44 1.50 -19.18
N LYS A 120 -14.45 1.45 -20.09
CA LYS A 120 -13.64 0.26 -20.35
C LYS A 120 -12.90 -0.22 -19.11
N ARG A 121 -12.16 0.68 -18.46
CA ARG A 121 -11.37 0.32 -17.27
C ARG A 121 -12.24 -0.11 -16.10
N SER A 122 -13.42 0.50 -15.93
CA SER A 122 -14.37 0.09 -14.89
C SER A 122 -14.80 -1.35 -15.05
N ASP A 123 -15.13 -1.79 -16.26
CA ASP A 123 -15.49 -3.18 -16.52
C ASP A 123 -14.34 -4.14 -16.21
N GLU A 124 -13.12 -3.78 -16.61
CA GLU A 124 -11.92 -4.58 -16.37
C GLU A 124 -11.62 -4.72 -14.85
N VAL A 125 -11.59 -3.61 -14.11
CA VAL A 125 -11.25 -3.65 -12.67
C VAL A 125 -12.35 -4.28 -11.82
N LEU A 126 -13.64 -4.13 -12.19
CA LEU A 126 -14.75 -4.81 -11.54
C LEU A 126 -14.68 -6.33 -11.76
N ALA A 127 -14.31 -6.77 -12.95
CA ALA A 127 -14.10 -8.19 -13.23
C ALA A 127 -12.89 -8.73 -12.43
N GLN A 128 -11.76 -8.03 -12.44
CA GLN A 128 -10.56 -8.42 -11.68
C GLN A 128 -10.80 -8.54 -10.18
N THR A 129 -11.66 -7.69 -9.62
CA THR A 129 -11.97 -7.67 -8.18
C THR A 129 -13.24 -8.46 -7.82
N GLY A 130 -13.89 -9.15 -8.79
CA GLY A 130 -15.07 -9.97 -8.58
C GLY A 130 -16.30 -9.17 -8.13
N LEU A 131 -16.49 -7.96 -8.69
CA LEU A 131 -17.58 -7.04 -8.33
C LEU A 131 -18.53 -6.73 -9.49
N THR A 132 -18.42 -7.42 -10.63
CA THR A 132 -19.21 -7.17 -11.84
C THR A 132 -20.72 -7.18 -11.56
N ASP A 133 -21.21 -8.22 -10.86
CA ASP A 133 -22.65 -8.40 -10.55
C ASP A 133 -23.17 -7.37 -9.52
N HIS A 134 -22.27 -6.67 -8.87
CA HIS A 134 -22.59 -5.67 -7.87
C HIS A 134 -22.37 -4.22 -8.37
N ALA A 135 -21.89 -4.04 -9.59
CA ALA A 135 -21.47 -2.75 -10.16
C ALA A 135 -22.49 -1.61 -10.02
N LYS A 136 -23.79 -1.94 -10.08
CA LYS A 136 -24.91 -0.98 -10.00
C LYS A 136 -25.53 -0.86 -8.60
N LYS A 137 -25.02 -1.57 -7.59
CA LYS A 137 -25.51 -1.49 -6.22
C LYS A 137 -24.81 -0.36 -5.47
N LEU A 138 -25.50 0.29 -4.53
CA LEU A 138 -24.91 1.31 -3.67
C LEU A 138 -23.82 0.69 -2.79
N VAL A 139 -22.69 1.39 -2.66
CA VAL A 139 -21.54 0.91 -1.86
C VAL A 139 -21.91 0.76 -0.38
N ALA A 140 -22.86 1.53 0.13
CA ALA A 140 -23.41 1.37 1.49
C ALA A 140 -23.99 -0.04 1.75
N THR A 141 -24.37 -0.79 0.70
CA THR A 141 -24.91 -2.16 0.84
C THR A 141 -23.82 -3.25 0.74
N TYR A 142 -22.56 -2.87 0.51
CA TYR A 142 -21.45 -3.79 0.38
C TYR A 142 -20.98 -4.31 1.74
N SER A 143 -20.58 -5.58 1.79
CA SER A 143 -19.78 -6.09 2.92
C SER A 143 -18.44 -5.36 3.02
N GLY A 144 -17.80 -5.39 4.18
CA GLY A 144 -16.46 -4.80 4.35
C GLY A 144 -15.44 -5.34 3.34
N GLY A 145 -15.49 -6.64 3.05
CA GLY A 145 -14.65 -7.27 2.03
C GLY A 145 -14.96 -6.78 0.62
N MET A 146 -16.23 -6.54 0.27
CA MET A 146 -16.61 -5.95 -1.02
C MET A 146 -16.14 -4.51 -1.13
N GLN A 147 -16.26 -3.72 -0.07
CA GLN A 147 -15.74 -2.34 -0.03
C GLN A 147 -14.23 -2.32 -0.21
N ARG A 148 -13.51 -3.24 0.42
CA ARG A 148 -12.05 -3.35 0.29
C ARG A 148 -11.64 -3.73 -1.15
N ARG A 149 -12.37 -4.64 -1.78
CA ARG A 149 -12.16 -5.00 -3.20
C ARG A 149 -12.46 -3.84 -4.15
N LEU A 150 -13.49 -3.03 -3.85
CA LEU A 150 -13.76 -1.82 -4.64
C LEU A 150 -12.69 -0.74 -4.43
N ASN A 151 -12.16 -0.60 -3.21
CA ASN A 151 -11.03 0.29 -2.94
C ASN A 151 -9.79 -0.10 -3.77
N LEU A 152 -9.53 -1.40 -3.89
CA LEU A 152 -8.50 -1.94 -4.79
C LEU A 152 -8.82 -1.63 -6.27
N ALA A 153 -10.08 -1.81 -6.72
CA ALA A 153 -10.50 -1.50 -8.08
C ALA A 153 -10.27 -0.03 -8.44
N VAL A 154 -10.55 0.89 -7.51
CA VAL A 154 -10.26 2.34 -7.68
C VAL A 154 -8.75 2.57 -7.86
N ALA A 155 -7.91 1.93 -7.04
CA ALA A 155 -6.46 2.06 -7.14
C ALA A 155 -5.90 1.56 -8.48
N LEU A 156 -6.58 0.63 -9.15
CA LEU A 156 -6.18 0.02 -10.43
C LEU A 156 -6.72 0.76 -11.66
N LEU A 157 -7.65 1.68 -11.49
CA LEU A 157 -8.46 2.24 -12.58
C LEU A 157 -7.63 2.93 -13.67
N HIS A 158 -6.61 3.68 -13.29
CA HIS A 158 -5.73 4.43 -14.20
C HIS A 158 -4.51 3.62 -14.69
N SER A 159 -4.53 2.29 -14.52
CA SER A 159 -3.47 1.37 -14.94
C SER A 159 -2.08 1.71 -14.38
N PRO A 160 -1.93 1.78 -13.05
CA PRO A 160 -0.66 2.12 -12.42
C PRO A 160 0.41 1.05 -12.70
N THR A 161 1.68 1.44 -12.62
CA THR A 161 2.83 0.53 -12.70
C THR A 161 3.26 0.03 -11.31
N LEU A 162 3.02 0.84 -10.27
CA LEU A 162 3.30 0.55 -8.87
C LEU A 162 2.00 0.65 -8.07
N LEU A 163 1.63 -0.45 -7.40
CA LEU A 163 0.46 -0.51 -6.52
C LEU A 163 0.91 -0.49 -5.07
N LEU A 164 0.40 0.47 -4.31
CA LEU A 164 0.63 0.62 -2.87
C LEU A 164 -0.62 0.19 -2.11
N LEU A 165 -0.47 -0.77 -1.20
CA LEU A 165 -1.55 -1.32 -0.39
C LEU A 165 -1.24 -1.16 1.09
N ASP A 166 -2.05 -0.41 1.80
CA ASP A 166 -1.88 -0.21 3.24
C ASP A 166 -2.90 -1.07 3.99
N GLU A 167 -2.43 -2.19 4.61
CA GLU A 167 -3.22 -3.13 5.38
C GLU A 167 -4.49 -3.63 4.63
N PRO A 168 -4.36 -4.19 3.39
CA PRO A 168 -5.50 -4.40 2.49
C PRO A 168 -6.49 -5.46 2.96
N THR A 169 -6.11 -6.34 3.90
CA THR A 169 -6.96 -7.45 4.34
C THR A 169 -7.34 -7.40 5.82
N VAL A 170 -6.97 -6.32 6.52
CA VAL A 170 -7.34 -6.15 7.93
C VAL A 170 -8.86 -6.00 8.05
N GLY A 171 -9.46 -6.79 8.96
CA GLY A 171 -10.90 -6.80 9.18
C GLY A 171 -11.73 -7.46 8.07
N VAL A 172 -11.08 -8.14 7.12
CA VAL A 172 -11.73 -8.82 6.00
C VAL A 172 -11.96 -10.29 6.33
N ASP A 173 -13.15 -10.80 6.00
CA ASP A 173 -13.49 -12.20 6.14
C ASP A 173 -12.57 -13.11 5.30
N PRO A 174 -12.44 -14.42 5.65
CA PRO A 174 -11.51 -15.31 4.95
C PRO A 174 -11.76 -15.46 3.45
N GLN A 175 -13.02 -15.44 3.01
CA GLN A 175 -13.37 -15.58 1.59
C GLN A 175 -12.97 -14.34 0.79
N SER A 176 -13.31 -13.15 1.29
CA SER A 176 -12.92 -11.89 0.66
C SER A 176 -11.40 -11.69 0.67
N ARG A 177 -10.72 -12.11 1.75
CA ARG A 177 -9.25 -12.10 1.84
C ARG A 177 -8.61 -12.99 0.77
N HIS A 178 -9.13 -14.21 0.59
CA HIS A 178 -8.65 -15.11 -0.46
C HIS A 178 -8.79 -14.47 -1.84
N HIS A 179 -9.92 -13.84 -2.13
CA HIS A 179 -10.16 -13.13 -3.38
C HIS A 179 -9.16 -12.00 -3.63
N ILE A 180 -8.84 -11.20 -2.59
CA ILE A 180 -7.81 -10.16 -2.69
C ILE A 180 -6.47 -10.79 -3.03
N TYR A 181 -6.06 -11.86 -2.37
CA TYR A 181 -4.79 -12.55 -2.63
C TYR A 181 -4.69 -13.03 -4.08
N GLU A 182 -5.70 -13.72 -4.60
CA GLU A 182 -5.73 -14.19 -5.99
C GLU A 182 -5.64 -13.01 -6.99
N THR A 183 -6.33 -11.90 -6.68
CA THR A 183 -6.23 -10.68 -7.48
C THR A 183 -4.80 -10.14 -7.50
N LEU A 184 -4.13 -10.02 -6.34
CA LEU A 184 -2.76 -9.51 -6.26
C LEU A 184 -1.75 -10.43 -6.96
N ILE A 185 -1.89 -11.76 -6.81
CA ILE A 185 -1.06 -12.75 -7.51
C ILE A 185 -1.22 -12.60 -9.03
N SER A 186 -2.46 -12.50 -9.53
CA SER A 186 -2.76 -12.32 -10.95
C SER A 186 -2.18 -11.03 -11.51
N LEU A 187 -2.33 -9.92 -10.78
CA LEU A 187 -1.77 -8.61 -11.17
C LEU A 187 -0.24 -8.66 -11.23
N ASN A 188 0.40 -9.30 -10.25
CA ASN A 188 1.85 -9.44 -10.24
C ASN A 188 2.35 -10.35 -11.37
N ALA A 189 1.66 -11.45 -11.66
CA ALA A 189 1.95 -12.31 -12.82
C ALA A 189 1.84 -11.56 -14.15
N ALA A 190 0.96 -10.55 -14.23
CA ALA A 190 0.86 -9.63 -15.37
C ALA A 190 1.94 -8.51 -15.38
N GLY A 191 2.89 -8.54 -14.43
CA GLY A 191 4.05 -7.62 -14.37
C GLY A 191 3.88 -6.42 -13.45
N MET A 192 2.78 -6.31 -12.69
CA MET A 192 2.57 -5.21 -11.74
C MET A 192 3.55 -5.31 -10.57
N THR A 193 4.11 -4.19 -10.17
CA THR A 193 4.90 -4.07 -8.94
C THR A 193 3.97 -3.72 -7.78
N ILE A 194 4.11 -4.39 -6.64
CA ILE A 194 3.23 -4.18 -5.49
C ILE A 194 4.08 -3.98 -4.23
N LEU A 195 3.83 -2.88 -3.51
CA LEU A 195 4.28 -2.68 -2.14
C LEU A 195 3.09 -2.86 -1.20
N LEU A 196 3.17 -3.87 -0.34
CA LEU A 196 2.14 -4.25 0.60
C LEU A 196 2.59 -3.93 2.02
N SER A 197 1.95 -2.98 2.72
CA SER A 197 2.16 -2.84 4.15
C SER A 197 1.25 -3.80 4.91
N THR A 198 1.78 -4.47 5.91
CA THR A 198 1.01 -5.39 6.75
C THR A 198 1.70 -5.62 8.10
N HIS A 199 0.91 -6.04 9.09
CA HIS A 199 1.43 -6.64 10.32
C HIS A 199 1.15 -8.16 10.35
N MET A 200 0.52 -8.71 9.30
CA MET A 200 0.14 -10.13 9.21
C MET A 200 1.25 -10.93 8.52
N MET A 201 2.04 -11.67 9.29
CA MET A 201 3.16 -12.47 8.76
C MET A 201 2.72 -13.52 7.74
N GLY A 202 1.58 -14.17 7.95
CA GLY A 202 1.03 -15.15 7.01
C GLY A 202 0.67 -14.54 5.66
N GLU A 203 0.24 -13.28 5.61
CA GLU A 203 -0.01 -12.54 4.38
C GLU A 203 1.30 -12.26 3.64
N ALA A 204 2.30 -11.72 4.35
CA ALA A 204 3.61 -11.43 3.78
C ALA A 204 4.28 -12.71 3.24
N ALA A 205 4.29 -13.79 4.02
CA ALA A 205 4.88 -15.07 3.62
C ALA A 205 4.18 -15.70 2.40
N ARG A 206 2.87 -15.52 2.26
CA ARG A 206 2.09 -16.09 1.15
C ARG A 206 2.28 -15.31 -0.16
N LEU A 207 2.36 -13.97 -0.09
CA LEU A 207 2.27 -13.12 -1.27
C LEU A 207 3.63 -12.59 -1.73
N CYS A 208 4.57 -12.37 -0.81
CA CYS A 208 5.72 -11.53 -1.08
C CYS A 208 7.00 -12.34 -1.30
N SER A 209 7.79 -11.93 -2.30
CA SER A 209 9.12 -12.48 -2.54
C SER A 209 10.21 -11.80 -1.71
N ASN A 210 9.96 -10.56 -1.29
CA ASN A 210 10.89 -9.74 -0.52
C ASN A 210 10.15 -9.09 0.67
N VAL A 211 10.88 -8.81 1.72
CA VAL A 211 10.34 -8.18 2.93
C VAL A 211 11.30 -7.16 3.51
N THR A 212 10.77 -5.99 3.85
CA THR A 212 11.39 -5.01 4.74
C THR A 212 10.68 -5.10 6.08
N LEU A 213 11.40 -5.47 7.13
CA LEU A 213 10.90 -5.46 8.52
C LEU A 213 11.20 -4.10 9.12
N ALA A 214 10.18 -3.43 9.61
CA ALA A 214 10.27 -2.13 10.26
C ALA A 214 9.79 -2.22 11.72
N ASP A 215 10.49 -1.55 12.61
CA ASP A 215 10.06 -1.32 13.99
C ASP A 215 10.45 0.10 14.42
N ARG A 216 9.55 0.83 15.10
CA ARG A 216 9.78 2.17 15.64
C ARG A 216 10.41 3.17 14.65
N GLY A 217 9.98 3.11 13.39
CA GLY A 217 10.45 4.01 12.34
C GLY A 217 11.82 3.65 11.75
N GLU A 218 12.39 2.52 12.12
CA GLU A 218 13.67 2.03 11.61
C GLU A 218 13.52 0.68 10.89
N ILE A 219 14.43 0.39 9.94
CA ILE A 219 14.50 -0.91 9.27
C ILE A 219 15.37 -1.84 10.12
N VAL A 220 14.80 -2.98 10.50
CA VAL A 220 15.52 -4.03 11.23
C VAL A 220 15.99 -5.17 10.33
N PHE A 221 15.40 -5.29 9.14
CA PHE A 221 15.81 -6.21 8.08
C PHE A 221 15.23 -5.78 6.73
N ASP A 222 15.99 -5.96 5.65
CA ASP A 222 15.53 -5.81 4.27
C ASP A 222 16.17 -6.92 3.42
N GLY A 223 15.34 -7.75 2.75
CA GLY A 223 15.86 -8.85 1.96
C GLY A 223 14.81 -9.80 1.39
N SER A 224 15.31 -10.95 0.89
CA SER A 224 14.45 -11.99 0.32
C SER A 224 13.68 -12.75 1.40
N MET A 225 12.40 -13.02 1.14
CA MET A 225 11.58 -13.91 1.99
C MET A 225 12.17 -15.33 2.08
N SER A 226 12.82 -15.80 1.02
CA SER A 226 13.45 -17.13 1.00
C SER A 226 14.66 -17.27 1.93
N ALA A 227 15.21 -16.18 2.45
CA ALA A 227 16.28 -16.19 3.44
C ALA A 227 15.77 -16.38 4.88
N ILE A 228 14.46 -16.49 5.07
CA ILE A 228 13.80 -16.56 6.38
C ILE A 228 13.01 -17.87 6.48
N ASP A 229 13.48 -18.82 7.30
CA ASP A 229 12.80 -20.10 7.50
C ASP A 229 11.47 -19.94 8.25
N ASN A 230 11.44 -19.09 9.27
CA ASN A 230 10.24 -18.80 10.06
C ASN A 230 10.18 -17.30 10.34
N LEU A 231 9.24 -16.62 9.67
CA LEU A 231 9.10 -15.18 9.72
C LEU A 231 8.74 -14.65 11.12
N GLU A 232 7.90 -15.40 11.86
CA GLU A 232 7.50 -15.01 13.22
C GLU A 232 8.68 -15.08 14.18
N LYS A 233 9.41 -16.19 14.19
CA LYS A 233 10.60 -16.35 15.00
C LYS A 233 11.66 -15.29 14.66
N PHE A 234 11.91 -15.09 13.37
CA PHE A 234 12.86 -14.11 12.87
C PHE A 234 12.50 -12.68 13.31
N PHE A 235 11.21 -12.32 13.24
CA PHE A 235 10.75 -11.03 13.69
C PHE A 235 10.95 -10.82 15.19
N LEU A 236 10.59 -11.82 16.02
CA LEU A 236 10.81 -11.81 17.47
C LEU A 236 12.31 -11.65 17.83
N GLU A 237 13.18 -12.37 17.14
CA GLU A 237 14.64 -12.27 17.34
C GLU A 237 15.18 -10.87 17.00
N LYS A 238 14.63 -10.22 15.97
CA LYS A 238 15.08 -8.89 15.51
C LYS A 238 14.54 -7.74 16.36
N THR A 239 13.30 -7.84 16.83
CA THR A 239 12.62 -6.73 17.52
C THR A 239 12.55 -6.92 19.04
N GLY A 240 12.80 -8.13 19.53
CA GLY A 240 12.64 -8.49 20.94
C GLY A 240 11.18 -8.50 21.43
N ARG A 241 10.20 -8.39 20.51
CA ARG A 241 8.76 -8.28 20.81
C ARG A 241 7.91 -9.10 19.86
N GLY A 242 6.80 -9.67 20.38
CA GLY A 242 5.74 -10.21 19.55
C GLY A 242 4.92 -9.11 18.87
N LEU A 243 4.37 -9.39 17.68
CA LEU A 243 3.44 -8.46 17.00
C LEU A 243 2.15 -8.18 17.80
N ARG A 244 1.89 -8.98 18.84
CA ARG A 244 0.70 -8.84 19.72
C ARG A 244 0.86 -7.82 20.84
N ASP A 245 2.09 -7.33 21.07
CA ASP A 245 2.42 -6.39 22.14
C ASP A 245 2.42 -4.93 21.66
N ALA A 246 1.75 -4.66 20.52
CA ALA A 246 1.63 -3.34 19.90
C ALA A 246 0.19 -2.81 19.98
#